data_afa44d095e10ab9b9e6326bb0aba2f58
#
_entry.id   afa44d095e10ab9b9e6326bb0aba2f58
#
_cell.length_a   1.000
_cell.length_b   1.000
_cell.length_c   1.000
_cell.angle_alpha   90.00
_cell.angle_beta   90.00
_cell.angle_gamma   90.00
#
_symmetry.space_group_name_H-M   'P 1'
#
loop_
_entity.id
_entity.type
_entity.pdbx_description
1 polymer ?
#
loop_
_entity_poly.entity_id
_entity_poly.type
_entity_poly.pdbx_seq_one_letter_code
_entity_poly.pdbx_strand_id
1 'polypeptide(L)'
;RDAGIVNQLRELIEECGAKRTLVDIELTESCFIEDEKSAIDLMRQFKQLGARILLDDFGTGYSSLSQLTRLPIDVIKLDRSFITGIDQNYQSQSLVRSLLGLARAFGFAIVAEGVETEREMQFLKDIGVDYAQGYFYSKPMAPDMFEAWVADKKKLRLIA
;
A
#
# COMPACT_ATOMS: atom_id res chain seq x y z
N ARG A 1 -1.19 -22.57 -1.12
CA ARG A 1 -1.59 -22.08 -2.47
C ARG A 1 -2.97 -22.59 -2.76
N ASP A 2 -3.91 -21.91 -2.19
CA ASP A 2 -5.30 -22.36 -2.16
C ASP A 2 -6.01 -21.78 -3.38
N ALA A 3 -6.30 -22.64 -4.39
CA ALA A 3 -7.09 -22.25 -5.56
C ALA A 3 -8.51 -21.77 -5.17
N GLY A 4 -8.91 -21.96 -3.92
CA GLY A 4 -10.20 -21.54 -3.36
C GLY A 4 -10.22 -20.13 -2.77
N ILE A 5 -9.05 -19.50 -2.50
CA ILE A 5 -8.99 -18.23 -1.74
C ILE A 5 -9.78 -17.09 -2.41
N VAL A 6 -9.77 -17.04 -3.74
CA VAL A 6 -10.52 -16.00 -4.50
C VAL A 6 -12.03 -16.19 -4.33
N ASN A 7 -12.49 -17.44 -4.33
CA ASN A 7 -13.91 -17.74 -4.13
C ASN A 7 -14.33 -17.46 -2.68
N GLN A 8 -13.52 -17.86 -1.71
CA GLN A 8 -13.75 -17.56 -0.29
C GLN A 8 -13.84 -16.05 -0.04
N LEU A 9 -12.93 -15.28 -0.63
CA LEU A 9 -12.97 -13.81 -0.53
C LEU A 9 -14.24 -13.23 -1.16
N ARG A 10 -14.67 -13.77 -2.31
CA ARG A 10 -15.92 -13.36 -2.97
C ARG A 10 -17.12 -13.59 -2.07
N GLU A 11 -17.23 -14.78 -1.51
CA GLU A 11 -18.31 -15.15 -0.59
C GLU A 11 -18.35 -14.23 0.64
N LEU A 12 -17.18 -13.98 1.27
CA LEU A 12 -17.08 -13.08 2.41
C LEU A 12 -17.52 -11.65 2.08
N ILE A 13 -17.09 -11.11 0.94
CA ILE A 13 -17.48 -9.76 0.49
C ILE A 13 -19.01 -9.69 0.29
N GLU A 14 -19.59 -10.74 -0.30
CA GLU A 14 -21.04 -10.82 -0.54
C GLU A 14 -21.83 -10.95 0.77
N GLU A 15 -21.39 -11.79 1.69
CA GLU A 15 -21.98 -11.96 3.02
C GLU A 15 -21.95 -10.66 3.85
N CYS A 16 -20.81 -9.94 3.81
CA CYS A 16 -20.66 -8.68 4.53
C CYS A 16 -21.37 -7.49 3.85
N GLY A 17 -21.85 -7.64 2.62
CA GLY A 17 -22.40 -6.54 1.83
C GLY A 17 -21.39 -5.44 1.49
N ALA A 18 -20.10 -5.74 1.56
CA ALA A 18 -19.04 -4.78 1.30
C ALA A 18 -18.94 -4.47 -0.20
N LYS A 19 -18.54 -3.22 -0.53
CA LYS A 19 -18.21 -2.89 -1.91
C LYS A 19 -16.86 -3.50 -2.26
N ARG A 20 -16.78 -4.30 -3.31
CA ARG A 20 -15.56 -4.97 -3.79
C ARG A 20 -14.40 -4.00 -4.04
N THR A 21 -14.70 -2.77 -4.48
CA THR A 21 -13.72 -1.70 -4.72
C THR A 21 -13.11 -1.11 -3.45
N LEU A 22 -13.56 -1.51 -2.27
CA LEU A 22 -12.99 -1.11 -0.97
C LEU A 22 -12.09 -2.20 -0.36
N VAL A 23 -11.82 -3.27 -1.12
CA VAL A 23 -10.95 -4.37 -0.67
C VAL A 23 -9.60 -4.22 -1.37
N ASP A 24 -8.56 -4.17 -0.59
CA ASP A 24 -7.18 -4.14 -1.03
C ASP A 24 -6.49 -5.46 -0.65
N ILE A 25 -5.68 -6.01 -1.56
CA ILE A 25 -4.91 -7.23 -1.34
C ILE A 25 -3.43 -6.85 -1.29
N GLU A 26 -2.80 -7.07 -0.16
CA GLU A 26 -1.37 -6.84 0.02
C GLU A 26 -0.58 -8.11 -0.26
N LEU A 27 0.48 -7.99 -1.05
CA LEU A 27 1.38 -9.08 -1.42
C LEU A 27 2.81 -8.60 -1.23
N THR A 28 3.61 -9.37 -0.49
CA THR A 28 5.04 -9.08 -0.34
C THR A 28 5.83 -9.50 -1.59
N GLU A 29 7.00 -8.89 -1.83
CA GLU A 29 7.88 -9.23 -2.95
C GLU A 29 8.22 -10.74 -3.02
N SER A 30 8.33 -11.39 -1.87
CA SER A 30 8.67 -12.83 -1.78
C SER A 30 7.63 -13.74 -2.45
N CYS A 31 6.40 -13.30 -2.60
CA CYS A 31 5.34 -14.07 -3.26
C CYS A 31 5.63 -14.40 -4.73
N PHE A 32 6.52 -13.61 -5.38
CA PHE A 32 6.85 -13.76 -6.81
C PHE A 32 8.09 -14.61 -7.07
N ILE A 33 8.91 -14.88 -6.05
CA ILE A 33 10.23 -15.53 -6.22
C ILE A 33 10.06 -16.99 -6.62
N GLU A 34 9.06 -17.69 -6.09
CA GLU A 34 8.92 -19.13 -6.28
C GLU A 34 8.15 -19.50 -7.56
N ASP A 35 7.08 -18.74 -7.89
CA ASP A 35 6.23 -18.99 -9.06
C ASP A 35 5.55 -17.68 -9.52
N GLU A 36 6.27 -16.89 -10.30
CA GLU A 36 5.81 -15.60 -10.84
C GLU A 36 4.52 -15.76 -11.64
N LYS A 37 4.40 -16.82 -12.45
CA LYS A 37 3.22 -17.01 -13.31
C LYS A 37 1.96 -17.25 -12.50
N SER A 38 2.00 -18.16 -11.55
CA SER A 38 0.85 -18.44 -10.68
C SER A 38 0.47 -17.23 -9.82
N ALA A 39 1.46 -16.46 -9.35
CA ALA A 39 1.20 -15.21 -8.62
C ALA A 39 0.48 -14.17 -9.49
N ILE A 40 0.94 -13.94 -10.72
CA ILE A 40 0.29 -13.02 -11.67
C ILE A 40 -1.14 -13.46 -11.98
N ASP A 41 -1.38 -14.75 -12.20
CA ASP A 41 -2.70 -15.27 -12.51
C ASP A 41 -3.66 -15.11 -11.30
N LEU A 42 -3.17 -15.29 -10.09
CA LEU A 42 -3.92 -15.04 -8.86
C LEU A 42 -4.26 -13.55 -8.69
N MET A 43 -3.30 -12.66 -8.91
CA MET A 43 -3.53 -11.22 -8.89
C MET A 43 -4.61 -10.78 -9.89
N ARG A 44 -4.58 -11.33 -11.11
CA ARG A 44 -5.61 -11.05 -12.12
C ARG A 44 -7.00 -11.48 -11.67
N GLN A 45 -7.10 -12.62 -10.99
CA GLN A 45 -8.38 -13.08 -10.43
C GLN A 45 -8.88 -12.12 -9.33
N PHE A 46 -8.03 -11.63 -8.44
CA PHE A 46 -8.42 -10.61 -7.46
C PHE A 46 -8.85 -9.31 -8.13
N LYS A 47 -8.14 -8.85 -9.17
CA LYS A 47 -8.56 -7.67 -9.95
C LYS A 47 -9.91 -7.86 -10.64
N GLN A 48 -10.24 -9.06 -11.12
CA GLN A 48 -11.56 -9.38 -11.67
C GLN A 48 -12.67 -9.31 -10.62
N LEU A 49 -12.35 -9.51 -9.34
CA LEU A 49 -13.28 -9.24 -8.24
C LEU A 49 -13.48 -7.75 -7.96
N GLY A 50 -12.64 -6.88 -8.52
CA GLY A 50 -12.65 -5.44 -8.27
C GLY A 50 -11.73 -4.99 -7.13
N ALA A 51 -10.91 -5.87 -6.55
CA ALA A 51 -9.92 -5.53 -5.55
C ALA A 51 -8.71 -4.82 -6.18
N ARG A 52 -8.06 -3.92 -5.42
CA ARG A 52 -6.74 -3.40 -5.79
C ARG A 52 -5.65 -4.31 -5.25
N ILE A 53 -4.53 -4.35 -5.96
CA ILE A 53 -3.34 -5.10 -5.56
C ILE A 53 -2.27 -4.13 -5.09
N LEU A 54 -1.80 -4.32 -3.87
CA LEU A 54 -0.74 -3.55 -3.24
C LEU A 54 0.52 -4.42 -3.12
N LEU A 55 1.66 -3.88 -3.56
CA LEU A 55 2.95 -4.50 -3.35
C LEU A 55 3.55 -3.99 -2.05
N ASP A 56 3.70 -4.88 -1.07
CA ASP A 56 4.16 -4.59 0.28
C ASP A 56 5.68 -4.75 0.42
N ASP A 57 6.27 -4.05 1.41
CA ASP A 57 7.70 -4.06 1.74
C ASP A 57 8.62 -3.72 0.56
N PHE A 58 8.14 -2.91 -0.39
CA PHE A 58 8.91 -2.61 -1.61
C PHE A 58 10.25 -1.93 -1.30
N GLY A 59 11.30 -2.49 -1.92
CA GLY A 59 12.66 -1.99 -1.81
C GLY A 59 13.52 -2.69 -0.75
N THR A 60 12.95 -3.65 -0.01
CA THR A 60 13.70 -4.48 0.96
C THR A 60 14.17 -5.80 0.33
N GLY A 61 13.67 -6.14 -0.85
CA GLY A 61 13.86 -7.40 -1.54
C GLY A 61 14.58 -7.31 -2.89
N TYR A 62 14.30 -8.29 -3.74
CA TYR A 62 15.01 -8.54 -5.01
C TYR A 62 14.17 -8.17 -6.25
N SER A 63 13.09 -7.43 -6.12
CA SER A 63 12.26 -7.08 -7.29
C SER A 63 13.03 -6.22 -8.28
N SER A 64 13.16 -6.73 -9.50
CA SER A 64 13.71 -5.92 -10.59
C SER A 64 12.64 -5.00 -11.17
N LEU A 65 13.05 -3.83 -11.68
CA LEU A 65 12.15 -2.91 -12.40
C LEU A 65 11.40 -3.61 -13.55
N SER A 66 12.05 -4.58 -14.20
CA SER A 66 11.44 -5.35 -15.28
C SER A 66 10.32 -6.30 -14.81
N GLN A 67 10.36 -6.74 -13.56
CA GLN A 67 9.26 -7.50 -12.96
C GLN A 67 8.07 -6.58 -12.65
N LEU A 68 8.31 -5.41 -12.05
CA LEU A 68 7.24 -4.45 -11.75
C LEU A 68 6.36 -4.13 -12.96
N THR A 69 6.95 -4.01 -14.16
CA THR A 69 6.19 -3.70 -15.38
C THR A 69 5.23 -4.80 -15.82
N ARG A 70 5.39 -6.02 -15.32
CA ARG A 70 4.55 -7.19 -15.67
C ARG A 70 3.47 -7.47 -14.64
N LEU A 71 3.66 -6.96 -13.41
CA LEU A 71 2.74 -7.21 -12.32
C LEU A 71 1.49 -6.32 -12.45
N PRO A 72 0.29 -6.88 -12.32
CA PRO A 72 -0.95 -6.10 -12.36
C PRO A 72 -1.24 -5.43 -11.01
N ILE A 73 -0.26 -4.66 -10.49
CA ILE A 73 -0.35 -3.91 -9.23
C ILE A 73 -0.96 -2.52 -9.46
N ASP A 74 -1.54 -1.97 -8.42
CA ASP A 74 -2.14 -0.64 -8.40
C ASP A 74 -1.37 0.31 -7.47
N VAL A 75 -0.76 -0.23 -6.43
CA VAL A 75 -0.14 0.56 -5.37
C VAL A 75 1.19 -0.09 -4.94
N ILE A 76 2.17 0.73 -4.60
CA ILE A 76 3.43 0.33 -3.97
C ILE A 76 3.47 0.90 -2.56
N LYS A 77 3.73 0.04 -1.56
CA LYS A 77 3.93 0.43 -0.17
C LYS A 77 5.43 0.53 0.10
N LEU A 78 5.90 1.72 0.43
CA LEU A 78 7.29 1.96 0.80
C LEU A 78 7.50 1.61 2.27
N ASP A 79 8.43 0.68 2.51
CA ASP A 79 8.77 0.24 3.86
C ASP A 79 9.19 1.42 4.75
N ARG A 80 8.88 1.31 6.03
CA ARG A 80 9.19 2.32 7.04
C ARG A 80 10.68 2.69 7.11
N SER A 81 11.60 1.82 6.71
CA SER A 81 13.04 2.12 6.70
C SER A 81 13.41 3.28 5.77
N PHE A 82 12.62 3.52 4.73
CA PHE A 82 12.79 4.67 3.84
C PHE A 82 12.19 5.96 4.39
N ILE A 83 11.24 5.85 5.33
CA ILE A 83 10.43 6.97 5.85
C ILE A 83 10.97 7.50 7.16
N THR A 84 11.46 6.62 8.04
CA THR A 84 11.99 7.05 9.35
C THR A 84 13.11 8.09 9.19
N GLY A 85 12.88 9.29 9.73
CA GLY A 85 13.84 10.42 9.68
C GLY A 85 14.05 11.01 8.30
N ILE A 86 13.15 10.80 7.35
CA ILE A 86 13.26 11.28 5.97
C ILE A 86 13.39 12.80 5.90
N ASP A 87 12.82 13.55 6.85
CA ASP A 87 12.90 15.01 6.92
C ASP A 87 14.36 15.52 7.08
N GLN A 88 15.26 14.67 7.58
CA GLN A 88 16.68 15.01 7.81
C GLN A 88 17.67 14.20 6.97
N ASN A 89 17.20 13.17 6.26
CA ASN A 89 18.04 12.26 5.48
C ASN A 89 17.95 12.52 3.98
N TYR A 90 18.93 13.26 3.43
CA TYR A 90 18.98 13.59 2.01
C TYR A 90 19.00 12.35 1.08
N GLN A 91 19.65 11.26 1.49
CA GLN A 91 19.69 10.02 0.68
C GLN A 91 18.29 9.38 0.61
N SER A 92 17.60 9.25 1.74
CA SER A 92 16.21 8.76 1.77
C SER A 92 15.28 9.67 0.96
N GLN A 93 15.43 10.99 1.07
CA GLN A 93 14.66 11.96 0.28
C GLN A 93 14.86 11.75 -1.23
N SER A 94 16.10 11.62 -1.67
CA SER A 94 16.42 11.42 -3.09
C SER A 94 15.89 10.10 -3.61
N LEU A 95 15.99 9.03 -2.81
CA LEU A 95 15.48 7.70 -3.15
C LEU A 95 13.96 7.72 -3.27
N VAL A 96 13.25 8.23 -2.27
CA VAL A 96 11.77 8.26 -2.29
C VAL A 96 11.24 9.13 -3.44
N ARG A 97 11.89 10.28 -3.75
CA ARG A 97 11.53 11.07 -4.93
C ARG A 97 11.71 10.29 -6.23
N SER A 98 12.79 9.51 -6.34
CA SER A 98 13.04 8.68 -7.53
C SER A 98 12.01 7.56 -7.67
N LEU A 99 11.66 6.90 -6.57
CA LEU A 99 10.61 5.87 -6.54
C LEU A 99 9.23 6.45 -6.88
N LEU A 100 8.93 7.64 -6.39
CA LEU A 100 7.68 8.35 -6.73
C LEU A 100 7.61 8.69 -8.23
N GLY A 101 8.72 9.14 -8.82
CA GLY A 101 8.80 9.38 -10.26
C GLY A 101 8.59 8.11 -11.07
N LEU A 102 9.17 7.00 -10.63
CA LEU A 102 9.00 5.68 -11.24
C LEU A 102 7.55 5.20 -11.15
N ALA A 103 6.96 5.24 -9.95
CA ALA A 103 5.58 4.82 -9.73
C ALA A 103 4.61 5.61 -10.63
N ARG A 104 4.77 6.92 -10.73
CA ARG A 104 3.98 7.77 -11.62
C ARG A 104 4.13 7.39 -13.09
N ALA A 105 5.35 7.05 -13.54
CA ALA A 105 5.60 6.62 -14.92
C ALA A 105 4.88 5.31 -15.27
N PHE A 106 4.66 4.44 -14.28
CA PHE A 106 3.92 3.18 -14.46
C PHE A 106 2.44 3.26 -14.06
N GLY A 107 1.98 4.39 -13.54
CA GLY A 107 0.60 4.57 -13.12
C GLY A 107 0.26 3.94 -11.76
N PHE A 108 1.26 3.67 -10.92
CA PHE A 108 1.06 3.18 -9.57
C PHE A 108 0.92 4.33 -8.57
N ALA A 109 0.06 4.16 -7.58
CA ALA A 109 0.04 5.01 -6.40
C ALA A 109 1.11 4.55 -5.39
N ILE A 110 1.52 5.46 -4.50
CA ILE A 110 2.45 5.15 -3.41
C ILE A 110 1.78 5.35 -2.06
N VAL A 111 1.98 4.36 -1.16
CA VAL A 111 1.73 4.47 0.28
C VAL A 111 3.09 4.57 0.99
N ALA A 112 3.30 5.61 1.78
CA ALA A 112 4.44 5.69 2.70
C ALA A 112 4.04 5.10 4.06
N GLU A 113 4.79 4.10 4.52
CA GLU A 113 4.51 3.41 5.78
C GLU A 113 5.40 3.90 6.94
N GLY A 114 4.89 3.74 8.15
CA GLY A 114 5.64 4.05 9.35
C GLY A 114 5.87 5.54 9.59
N VAL A 115 4.99 6.41 9.12
CA VAL A 115 5.04 7.85 9.41
C VAL A 115 4.74 8.06 10.90
N GLU A 116 5.70 8.62 11.64
CA GLU A 116 5.61 8.82 13.08
C GLU A 116 5.60 10.29 13.49
N THR A 117 6.10 11.19 12.64
CA THR A 117 6.25 12.62 12.96
C THR A 117 5.56 13.52 11.95
N GLU A 118 5.16 14.72 12.40
CA GLU A 118 4.59 15.76 11.55
C GLU A 118 5.57 16.21 10.44
N ARG A 119 6.87 16.21 10.72
CA ARG A 119 7.90 16.62 9.75
C ARG A 119 8.02 15.61 8.61
N GLU A 120 8.00 14.31 8.93
CA GLU A 120 7.96 13.25 7.91
C GLU A 120 6.70 13.39 7.06
N MET A 121 5.53 13.54 7.69
CA MET A 121 4.26 13.72 6.99
C MET A 121 4.30 14.96 6.06
N GLN A 122 4.78 16.09 6.55
CA GLN A 122 4.86 17.32 5.76
C GLN A 122 5.78 17.13 4.55
N PHE A 123 6.95 16.52 4.74
CA PHE A 123 7.87 16.22 3.64
C PHE A 123 7.21 15.33 2.57
N LEU A 124 6.53 14.25 2.97
CA LEU A 124 5.84 13.33 2.06
C LEU A 124 4.72 14.04 1.30
N LYS A 125 3.97 14.90 1.96
CA LYS A 125 2.95 15.74 1.34
C LYS A 125 3.55 16.71 0.32
N ASP A 126 4.65 17.36 0.64
CA ASP A 126 5.32 18.33 -0.24
C ASP A 126 5.85 17.69 -1.54
N ILE A 127 6.30 16.43 -1.47
CA ILE A 127 6.73 15.69 -2.66
C ILE A 127 5.57 15.02 -3.42
N GLY A 128 4.36 15.01 -2.84
CA GLY A 128 3.14 14.52 -3.46
C GLY A 128 3.02 12.99 -3.42
N VAL A 129 3.33 12.37 -2.28
CA VAL A 129 3.00 10.96 -2.02
C VAL A 129 1.48 10.81 -1.91
N ASP A 130 0.92 9.75 -2.49
CA ASP A 130 -0.53 9.59 -2.63
C ASP A 130 -1.21 9.25 -1.30
N TYR A 131 -0.59 8.38 -0.50
CA TYR A 131 -1.10 7.93 0.79
C TYR A 131 0.01 7.82 1.82
N ALA A 132 -0.34 7.97 3.09
CA ALA A 132 0.57 7.80 4.21
C ALA A 132 -0.11 7.03 5.35
N GLN A 133 0.65 6.12 5.98
CA GLN A 133 0.19 5.28 7.07
C GLN A 133 1.24 5.29 8.19
N GLY A 134 0.79 5.37 9.45
CA GLY A 134 1.72 5.29 10.58
C GLY A 134 1.14 5.84 11.88
N TYR A 135 1.95 5.78 12.93
CA TYR A 135 1.55 6.17 14.29
C TYR A 135 1.32 7.68 14.44
N PHE A 136 1.78 8.49 13.50
CA PHE A 136 1.43 9.90 13.43
C PHE A 136 -0.09 10.10 13.36
N TYR A 137 -0.79 9.25 12.61
CA TYR A 137 -2.24 9.30 12.48
C TYR A 137 -2.94 8.57 13.63
N SER A 138 -2.60 7.30 13.82
CA SER A 138 -3.13 6.48 14.90
C SER A 138 -2.32 5.19 15.05
N LYS A 139 -2.26 4.68 16.28
CA LYS A 139 -1.87 3.30 16.54
C LYS A 139 -3.03 2.36 16.19
N PRO A 140 -2.75 1.06 15.95
CA PRO A 140 -3.79 0.06 15.78
C PRO A 140 -4.81 0.12 16.92
N MET A 141 -6.08 0.00 16.59
CA MET A 141 -7.18 0.09 17.56
C MET A 141 -8.28 -0.93 17.25
N ALA A 142 -9.12 -1.22 18.22
CA ALA A 142 -10.29 -2.07 18.04
C ALA A 142 -11.35 -1.40 17.14
N PRO A 143 -12.22 -2.18 16.46
CA PRO A 143 -13.20 -1.65 15.50
C PRO A 143 -14.11 -0.54 16.05
N ASP A 144 -14.63 -0.72 17.26
CA ASP A 144 -15.47 0.27 17.97
C ASP A 144 -14.76 1.59 18.21
N MET A 145 -13.46 1.53 18.57
CA MET A 145 -12.62 2.70 18.73
C MET A 145 -12.32 3.37 17.38
N PHE A 146 -12.16 2.58 16.32
CA PHE A 146 -11.93 3.10 14.97
C PHE A 146 -13.16 3.85 14.46
N GLU A 147 -14.37 3.33 14.67
CA GLU A 147 -15.60 4.02 14.28
C GLU A 147 -15.72 5.38 14.98
N ALA A 148 -15.44 5.45 16.28
CA ALA A 148 -15.44 6.69 17.02
C ALA A 148 -14.35 7.67 16.54
N TRP A 149 -13.16 7.16 16.19
CA TRP A 149 -12.06 7.95 15.66
C TRP A 149 -12.39 8.54 14.28
N VAL A 150 -12.99 7.76 13.38
CA VAL A 150 -13.43 8.23 12.06
C VAL A 150 -14.55 9.26 12.17
N ALA A 151 -15.46 9.10 13.12
CA ALA A 151 -16.55 10.07 13.36
C ALA A 151 -16.05 11.43 13.85
N ASP A 152 -14.85 11.50 14.44
CA ASP A 152 -14.20 12.75 14.82
C ASP A 152 -13.61 13.49 13.61
N LYS A 153 -14.46 14.25 12.90
CA LYS A 153 -14.10 15.00 11.68
C LYS A 153 -12.88 15.93 11.82
N LYS A 154 -12.48 16.29 13.04
CA LYS A 154 -11.27 17.11 13.26
C LYS A 154 -10.01 16.32 12.97
N LYS A 155 -10.00 15.03 13.24
CA LYS A 155 -8.85 14.14 12.97
C LYS A 155 -8.69 13.84 11.47
N LEU A 156 -9.80 13.69 10.73
CA LEU A 156 -9.76 13.45 9.28
C LEU A 156 -9.23 14.64 8.47
N ARG A 157 -9.33 15.86 8.98
CA ARG A 157 -8.76 17.05 8.31
C ARG A 157 -7.23 17.12 8.32
N LEU A 158 -6.57 16.31 9.12
CA LEU A 158 -5.10 16.19 9.11
C LEU A 158 -4.58 15.30 7.95
N ILE A 159 -5.48 14.59 7.28
CA ILE A 159 -5.17 13.59 6.25
C ILE A 159 -5.42 14.14 4.83
N ALA A 160 -6.08 15.28 4.71
CA ALA A 160 -6.46 15.89 3.43
C ALA A 160 -5.44 16.93 2.94
#